data_f82c6f40d8be7097e586b931dc8c3728
#
_entry.id   f82c6f40d8be7097e586b931dc8c3728
#
_cell.length_a   1.000
_cell.length_b   1.000
_cell.length_c   1.000
_cell.angle_alpha   90.00
_cell.angle_beta   90.00
_cell.angle_gamma   90.00
#
_symmetry.space_group_name_H-M   'P 1'
#
loop_
_entity.id
_entity.type
_entity.pdbx_description
1 polymer ?
#
loop_
_entity_poly.entity_id
_entity_poly.type
_entity_poly.pdbx_seq_one_letter_code
_entity_poly.pdbx_strand_id
1 'polypeptide(L)'
;MKKFLIFILLFLALAGAVDAGYLLVQTVSGKAVVCPSVPVGRFNLNQCNIVLATSYAKLLGLPTAFYGLVAYLLFAILALYGLTGKWPNAIKLLTYLSGIGVLISAYFIYLQFFVIEAICFYCLVSAAIMSLIFILSAVYNTRYSKNLRV
;
A
#
# COMPACT_ATOMS: atom_id res chain seq x y z
N MET A 1 15.47 15.79 11.29
CA MET A 1 15.42 14.61 10.41
C MET A 1 14.41 13.55 10.85
N LYS A 2 14.31 13.18 12.16
CA LYS A 2 13.33 12.18 12.65
C LYS A 2 11.88 12.52 12.28
N LYS A 3 11.42 13.72 12.63
CA LYS A 3 10.05 14.16 12.34
C LYS A 3 9.75 14.22 10.85
N PHE A 4 10.72 14.64 10.03
CA PHE A 4 10.58 14.72 8.58
C PHE A 4 10.31 13.35 7.94
N LEU A 5 11.04 12.29 8.35
CA LEU A 5 10.79 10.92 7.88
C LEU A 5 9.39 10.43 8.26
N ILE A 6 8.92 10.77 9.48
CA ILE A 6 7.57 10.37 9.89
C ILE A 6 6.50 11.16 9.12
N PHE A 7 6.75 12.42 8.77
CA PHE A 7 5.87 13.18 7.88
C PHE A 7 5.74 12.54 6.50
N ILE A 8 6.86 12.07 5.92
CA ILE A 8 6.84 11.34 4.64
C ILE A 8 6.04 10.04 4.78
N LEU A 9 6.23 9.29 5.86
CA LEU A 9 5.44 8.06 6.12
C LEU A 9 3.95 8.35 6.22
N LEU A 10 3.56 9.42 6.93
CA LEU A 10 2.17 9.85 7.03
C LEU A 10 1.60 10.24 5.67
N PHE A 11 2.35 11.02 4.88
CA PHE A 11 1.94 11.44 3.54
C PHE A 11 1.74 10.22 2.61
N LEU A 12 2.68 9.27 2.61
CA LEU A 12 2.59 8.04 1.82
C LEU A 12 1.39 7.17 2.25
N ALA A 13 1.14 7.07 3.56
CA ALA A 13 -0.01 6.32 4.06
C ALA A 13 -1.33 6.97 3.63
N LEU A 14 -1.44 8.29 3.65
CA LEU A 14 -2.62 9.01 3.17
C LEU A 14 -2.78 8.87 1.65
N ALA A 15 -1.70 8.97 0.87
CA ALA A 15 -1.73 8.75 -0.57
C ALA A 15 -2.20 7.32 -0.92
N GLY A 16 -1.69 6.30 -0.21
CA GLY A 16 -2.14 4.92 -0.36
C GLY A 16 -3.60 4.71 0.04
N ALA A 17 -4.08 5.42 1.07
CA ALA A 17 -5.47 5.38 1.48
C ALA A 17 -6.40 5.98 0.41
N VAL A 18 -6.00 7.08 -0.23
CA VAL A 18 -6.75 7.69 -1.34
C VAL A 18 -6.79 6.76 -2.55
N ASP A 19 -5.66 6.15 -2.91
CA ASP A 19 -5.57 5.18 -4.01
C ASP A 19 -6.48 3.96 -3.77
N ALA A 20 -6.37 3.32 -2.61
CA ALA A 20 -7.19 2.17 -2.24
C ALA A 20 -8.68 2.55 -2.10
N GLY A 21 -8.98 3.73 -1.56
CA GLY A 21 -10.33 4.26 -1.44
C GLY A 21 -10.98 4.50 -2.80
N TYR A 22 -10.24 5.06 -3.76
CA TYR A 22 -10.71 5.23 -5.13
C TYR A 22 -11.07 3.89 -5.77
N LEU A 23 -10.18 2.89 -5.71
CA LEU A 23 -10.43 1.55 -6.23
C LEU A 23 -11.64 0.88 -5.56
N LEU A 24 -11.77 1.04 -4.23
CA LEU A 24 -12.91 0.49 -3.49
C LEU A 24 -14.24 1.07 -3.96
N VAL A 25 -14.33 2.41 -4.07
CA VAL A 25 -15.55 3.10 -4.52
C VAL A 25 -15.94 2.66 -5.93
N GLN A 26 -14.99 2.58 -6.85
CA GLN A 26 -15.27 2.14 -8.23
C GLN A 26 -15.74 0.69 -8.27
N THR A 27 -15.07 -0.20 -7.53
CA THR A 27 -15.42 -1.63 -7.47
C THR A 27 -16.81 -1.86 -6.88
N VAL A 28 -17.15 -1.16 -5.79
CA VAL A 28 -18.47 -1.29 -5.14
C VAL A 28 -19.58 -0.65 -5.99
N SER A 29 -19.29 0.48 -6.63
CA SER A 29 -20.26 1.17 -7.49
C SER A 29 -20.47 0.50 -8.87
N GLY A 30 -19.70 -0.54 -9.19
CA GLY A 30 -19.73 -1.21 -10.49
C GLY A 30 -19.32 -0.32 -11.66
N LYS A 31 -18.63 0.80 -11.39
CA LYS A 31 -18.15 1.74 -12.40
C LYS A 31 -16.77 1.31 -12.90
N ALA A 32 -16.53 1.55 -14.20
CA ALA A 32 -15.23 1.31 -14.78
C ALA A 32 -14.16 2.24 -14.18
N VAL A 33 -13.03 1.66 -13.79
CA VAL A 33 -11.85 2.42 -13.35
C VAL A 33 -11.17 3.04 -14.57
N VAL A 34 -10.96 4.35 -14.53
CA VAL A 34 -10.21 5.06 -15.57
C VAL A 34 -8.72 4.88 -15.28
N CYS A 35 -8.07 4.00 -16.02
CA CYS A 35 -6.63 3.74 -15.93
C CYS A 35 -5.87 4.43 -17.06
N PRO A 36 -4.69 5.02 -16.76
CA PRO A 36 -3.84 5.57 -17.80
C PRO A 36 -3.34 4.45 -18.72
N SER A 37 -3.42 4.67 -20.04
CA SER A 37 -2.91 3.75 -21.05
C SER A 37 -1.42 3.96 -21.23
N VAL A 38 -0.59 3.27 -20.45
CA VAL A 38 0.86 3.27 -20.59
C VAL A 38 1.30 1.90 -21.11
N PRO A 39 1.83 1.80 -22.34
CA PRO A 39 2.35 0.55 -22.86
C PRO A 39 3.68 0.20 -22.16
N VAL A 40 3.74 -0.98 -21.55
CA VAL A 40 4.97 -1.51 -20.94
C VAL A 40 5.27 -2.87 -21.57
N GLY A 41 6.12 -2.88 -22.58
CA GLY A 41 6.48 -4.09 -23.32
C GLY A 41 5.26 -4.74 -23.99
N ARG A 42 4.92 -5.95 -23.57
CA ARG A 42 3.75 -6.70 -24.08
C ARG A 42 2.44 -6.36 -23.39
N PHE A 43 2.47 -5.60 -22.31
CA PHE A 43 1.33 -5.30 -21.46
C PHE A 43 0.93 -3.84 -21.56
N ASN A 44 -0.37 -3.57 -21.45
CA ASN A 44 -0.93 -2.24 -21.22
C ASN A 44 -1.37 -2.10 -19.78
N LEU A 45 -0.96 -1.01 -19.10
CA LEU A 45 -1.33 -0.72 -17.71
C LEU A 45 -2.82 -0.33 -17.53
N ASN A 46 -3.58 -0.34 -18.60
CA ASN A 46 -4.99 0.07 -18.67
C ASN A 46 -5.97 -1.10 -18.38
N GLN A 47 -5.50 -2.20 -17.82
CA GLN A 47 -6.33 -3.40 -17.61
C GLN A 47 -6.89 -3.53 -16.19
N CYS A 48 -7.04 -2.40 -15.47
CA CYS A 48 -7.53 -2.37 -14.10
C CYS A 48 -8.88 -3.06 -13.94
N ASN A 49 -9.81 -2.86 -14.89
CA ASN A 49 -11.14 -3.46 -14.82
C ASN A 49 -11.10 -4.99 -14.94
N ILE A 50 -10.17 -5.52 -15.73
CA ILE A 50 -9.97 -6.97 -15.86
C ILE A 50 -9.47 -7.52 -14.52
N VAL A 51 -8.43 -6.91 -13.94
CA VAL A 51 -7.85 -7.35 -12.66
C VAL A 51 -8.88 -7.30 -11.53
N LEU A 52 -9.65 -6.20 -11.44
CA LEU A 52 -10.65 -6.00 -10.39
C LEU A 52 -11.89 -6.90 -10.55
N ALA A 53 -12.17 -7.40 -11.75
CA ALA A 53 -13.26 -8.33 -12.02
C ALA A 53 -12.91 -9.78 -11.67
N THR A 54 -11.63 -10.11 -11.46
CA THR A 54 -11.21 -11.47 -11.15
C THR A 54 -11.63 -11.91 -9.75
N SER A 55 -11.77 -13.21 -9.53
CA SER A 55 -12.04 -13.79 -8.22
C SER A 55 -10.91 -13.47 -7.21
N TYR A 56 -9.69 -13.25 -7.69
CA TYR A 56 -8.53 -12.88 -6.87
C TYR A 56 -8.64 -11.46 -6.28
N ALA A 57 -9.44 -10.58 -6.91
CA ALA A 57 -9.70 -9.24 -6.40
C ALA A 57 -10.69 -9.19 -5.22
N LYS A 58 -11.23 -10.35 -4.82
CA LYS A 58 -12.15 -10.49 -3.69
C LYS A 58 -11.59 -11.46 -2.68
N LEU A 59 -11.52 -11.06 -1.43
CA LEU A 59 -11.12 -11.89 -0.31
C LEU A 59 -12.26 -11.91 0.71
N LEU A 60 -12.76 -13.09 1.07
CA LEU A 60 -13.91 -13.26 1.99
C LEU A 60 -15.16 -12.45 1.56
N GLY A 61 -15.38 -12.31 0.24
CA GLY A 61 -16.53 -11.57 -0.30
C GLY A 61 -16.34 -10.04 -0.38
N LEU A 62 -15.26 -9.49 0.17
CA LEU A 62 -14.93 -8.06 0.11
C LEU A 62 -13.83 -7.78 -0.92
N PRO A 63 -13.88 -6.63 -1.61
CA PRO A 63 -12.80 -6.22 -2.51
C PRO A 63 -11.47 -6.09 -1.75
N THR A 64 -10.37 -6.56 -2.36
CA THR A 64 -9.02 -6.43 -1.76
C THR A 64 -8.62 -4.98 -1.48
N ALA A 65 -9.17 -4.03 -2.25
CA ALA A 65 -9.00 -2.60 -2.02
C ALA A 65 -9.52 -2.15 -0.63
N PHE A 66 -10.53 -2.82 -0.06
CA PHE A 66 -11.01 -2.56 1.31
C PHE A 66 -9.92 -2.85 2.34
N TYR A 67 -9.26 -4.01 2.24
CA TYR A 67 -8.17 -4.37 3.15
C TYR A 67 -6.97 -3.44 2.99
N GLY A 68 -6.67 -3.01 1.76
CA GLY A 68 -5.66 -2.00 1.48
C GLY A 68 -5.96 -0.67 2.16
N LEU A 69 -7.20 -0.18 2.04
CA LEU A 69 -7.65 1.06 2.69
C LEU A 69 -7.50 0.99 4.21
N VAL A 70 -7.97 -0.10 4.84
CA VAL A 70 -7.84 -0.31 6.29
C VAL A 70 -6.38 -0.32 6.73
N ALA A 71 -5.51 -1.01 5.98
CA ALA A 71 -4.08 -1.06 6.26
C ALA A 71 -3.43 0.34 6.18
N TYR A 72 -3.70 1.12 5.13
CA TYR A 72 -3.15 2.47 4.99
C TYR A 72 -3.66 3.44 6.06
N LEU A 73 -4.93 3.35 6.45
CA LEU A 73 -5.46 4.15 7.57
C LEU A 73 -4.78 3.78 8.89
N LEU A 74 -4.54 2.50 9.14
CA LEU A 74 -3.78 2.05 10.31
C LEU A 74 -2.34 2.58 10.27
N PHE A 75 -1.69 2.58 9.10
CA PHE A 75 -0.34 3.13 8.95
C PHE A 75 -0.30 4.65 9.20
N ALA A 76 -1.32 5.39 8.76
CA ALA A 76 -1.44 6.82 9.05
C ALA A 76 -1.57 7.06 10.56
N ILE A 77 -2.38 6.28 11.26
CA ILE A 77 -2.54 6.35 12.72
C ILE A 77 -1.22 6.04 13.43
N LEU A 78 -0.53 4.97 13.03
CA LEU A 78 0.77 4.61 13.61
C LEU A 78 1.84 5.69 13.37
N ALA A 79 1.84 6.30 12.19
CA ALA A 79 2.73 7.42 11.90
C ALA A 79 2.42 8.65 12.77
N LEU A 80 1.16 8.97 13.00
CA LEU A 80 0.74 10.04 13.92
C LEU A 80 1.19 9.77 15.36
N TYR A 81 1.04 8.54 15.87
CA TYR A 81 1.55 8.16 17.18
C TYR A 81 3.07 8.25 17.27
N GLY A 82 3.77 7.89 16.20
CA GLY A 82 5.22 8.07 16.09
C GLY A 82 5.63 9.55 16.11
N LEU A 83 4.84 10.41 15.45
CA LEU A 83 5.11 11.86 15.38
C LEU A 83 4.90 12.55 16.74
N THR A 84 3.85 12.18 17.46
CA THR A 84 3.53 12.73 18.79
C THR A 84 4.40 12.17 19.92
N GLY A 85 5.15 11.09 19.63
CA GLY A 85 5.99 10.42 20.63
C GLY A 85 5.20 9.66 21.71
N LYS A 86 3.87 9.59 21.61
CA LYS A 86 3.02 8.92 22.59
C LYS A 86 3.23 7.41 22.67
N TRP A 87 3.68 6.81 21.58
CA TRP A 87 3.95 5.38 21.52
C TRP A 87 5.30 5.09 20.84
N PRO A 88 6.35 4.80 21.60
CA PRO A 88 7.71 4.64 21.06
C PRO A 88 7.84 3.46 20.08
N ASN A 89 6.99 2.45 20.21
CA ASN A 89 7.01 1.27 19.35
C ASN A 89 6.10 1.38 18.09
N ALA A 90 5.38 2.50 17.91
CA ALA A 90 4.44 2.67 16.79
C ALA A 90 5.11 2.48 15.43
N ILE A 91 6.27 3.08 15.19
CA ILE A 91 7.00 2.95 13.93
C ILE A 91 7.56 1.53 13.76
N LYS A 92 7.93 0.87 14.85
CA LYS A 92 8.38 -0.53 14.80
C LYS A 92 7.25 -1.44 14.35
N LEU A 93 6.05 -1.27 14.91
CA LEU A 93 4.85 -2.01 14.51
C LEU A 93 4.50 -1.72 13.05
N LEU A 94 4.55 -0.43 12.63
CA LEU A 94 4.34 -0.03 11.24
C LEU A 94 5.30 -0.76 10.30
N THR A 95 6.58 -0.90 10.66
CA THR A 95 7.56 -1.63 9.85
C THR A 95 7.20 -3.10 9.68
N TYR A 96 6.79 -3.78 10.76
CA TYR A 96 6.40 -5.20 10.66
C TYR A 96 5.17 -5.39 9.79
N LEU A 97 4.13 -4.57 10.00
CA LEU A 97 2.88 -4.66 9.24
C LEU A 97 3.08 -4.30 7.76
N SER A 98 3.89 -3.25 7.46
CA SER A 98 4.20 -2.91 6.08
C SER A 98 5.06 -3.96 5.39
N GLY A 99 5.95 -4.67 6.13
CA GLY A 99 6.68 -5.81 5.61
C GLY A 99 5.76 -6.94 5.15
N ILE A 100 4.75 -7.28 5.95
CA ILE A 100 3.70 -8.24 5.55
C ILE A 100 2.96 -7.70 4.32
N GLY A 101 2.63 -6.40 4.30
CA GLY A 101 1.99 -5.75 3.16
C GLY A 101 2.81 -5.85 1.87
N VAL A 102 4.13 -5.74 1.93
CA VAL A 102 5.02 -5.92 0.77
C VAL A 102 4.94 -7.36 0.23
N LEU A 103 4.92 -8.37 1.11
CA LEU A 103 4.79 -9.77 0.68
C LEU A 103 3.45 -10.02 -0.02
N ILE A 104 2.36 -9.48 0.53
CA ILE A 104 1.02 -9.56 -0.07
C ILE A 104 1.01 -8.83 -1.43
N SER A 105 1.61 -7.64 -1.51
CA SER A 105 1.71 -6.87 -2.76
C SER A 105 2.51 -7.62 -3.83
N ALA A 106 3.63 -8.26 -3.44
CA ALA A 106 4.42 -9.09 -4.34
C ALA A 106 3.61 -10.28 -4.89
N TYR A 107 2.80 -10.92 -4.05
CA TYR A 107 1.91 -11.99 -4.48
C TYR A 107 0.87 -11.49 -5.50
N PHE A 108 0.24 -10.34 -5.26
CA PHE A 108 -0.71 -9.76 -6.22
C PHE A 108 -0.05 -9.33 -7.53
N ILE A 109 1.17 -8.80 -7.49
CA ILE A 109 1.95 -8.50 -8.70
C ILE A 109 2.23 -9.79 -9.48
N TYR A 110 2.65 -10.85 -8.80
CA TYR A 110 2.84 -12.17 -9.42
C TYR A 110 1.57 -12.65 -10.12
N LEU A 111 0.39 -12.55 -9.48
CA LEU A 111 -0.88 -12.93 -10.10
C LEU A 111 -1.19 -12.11 -11.34
N GLN A 112 -0.92 -10.80 -11.34
CA GLN A 112 -1.16 -9.92 -12.48
C GLN A 112 -0.30 -10.30 -13.69
N PHE A 113 0.98 -10.66 -13.49
CA PHE A 113 1.90 -10.96 -14.57
C PHE A 113 1.78 -12.39 -15.11
N PHE A 114 1.53 -13.37 -14.24
CA PHE A 114 1.65 -14.79 -14.57
C PHE A 114 0.32 -15.56 -14.59
N VAL A 115 -0.72 -15.06 -13.95
CA VAL A 115 -2.00 -15.77 -13.83
C VAL A 115 -3.12 -15.05 -14.56
N ILE A 116 -3.22 -13.73 -14.35
CA ILE A 116 -4.30 -12.91 -14.95
C ILE A 116 -3.87 -12.39 -16.32
N GLU A 117 -2.55 -12.23 -16.53
CA GLU A 117 -1.94 -11.61 -17.72
C GLU A 117 -2.50 -10.21 -18.02
N ALA A 118 -2.94 -9.52 -16.99
CA ALA A 118 -3.48 -8.17 -17.03
C ALA A 118 -2.89 -7.33 -15.90
N ILE A 119 -2.52 -6.09 -16.20
CA ILE A 119 -1.83 -5.21 -15.26
C ILE A 119 -2.72 -4.01 -14.88
N CYS A 120 -2.85 -3.80 -13.58
CA CYS A 120 -3.55 -2.68 -12.98
C CYS A 120 -2.55 -1.60 -12.54
N PHE A 121 -2.62 -0.41 -13.13
CA PHE A 121 -1.75 0.72 -12.78
C PHE A 121 -1.84 1.10 -11.30
N TYR A 122 -3.04 1.28 -10.77
CA TYR A 122 -3.26 1.65 -9.36
C TYR A 122 -2.75 0.58 -8.39
N CYS A 123 -2.87 -0.69 -8.76
CA CYS A 123 -2.32 -1.78 -7.94
C CYS A 123 -0.79 -1.74 -7.87
N LEU A 124 -0.12 -1.35 -8.97
CA LEU A 124 1.34 -1.14 -8.98
C LEU A 124 1.73 0.08 -8.16
N VAL A 125 0.97 1.17 -8.26
CA VAL A 125 1.19 2.38 -7.44
C VAL A 125 1.05 2.06 -5.96
N SER A 126 -0.01 1.34 -5.58
CA SER A 126 -0.20 0.89 -4.20
C SER A 126 0.95 0.02 -3.70
N ALA A 127 1.42 -0.93 -4.50
CA ALA A 127 2.57 -1.78 -4.16
C ALA A 127 3.87 -0.99 -4.00
N ALA A 128 4.09 0.04 -4.83
CA ALA A 128 5.24 0.94 -4.73
C ALA A 128 5.17 1.77 -3.43
N ILE A 129 4.00 2.34 -3.10
CA ILE A 129 3.78 3.07 -1.85
C ILE A 129 4.04 2.16 -0.64
N MET A 130 3.52 0.94 -0.64
CA MET A 130 3.72 -0.05 0.42
C MET A 130 5.21 -0.34 0.63
N SER A 131 5.96 -0.55 -0.46
CA SER A 131 7.40 -0.80 -0.42
C SER A 131 8.17 0.40 0.12
N LEU A 132 7.81 1.63 -0.27
CA LEU A 132 8.41 2.85 0.25
C LEU A 132 8.15 3.03 1.75
N ILE A 133 6.93 2.77 2.22
CA ILE A 133 6.59 2.82 3.65
C ILE A 133 7.45 1.83 4.42
N PHE A 134 7.59 0.59 3.93
CA PHE A 134 8.44 -0.42 4.56
C PHE A 134 9.90 0.01 4.64
N ILE A 135 10.50 0.44 3.52
CA ILE A 135 11.91 0.85 3.46
C ILE A 135 12.17 2.04 4.40
N LEU A 136 11.34 3.08 4.32
CA LEU A 136 11.53 4.29 5.14
C LEU A 136 11.34 4.01 6.63
N SER A 137 10.36 3.20 7.00
CA SER A 137 10.14 2.81 8.40
C SER A 137 11.25 1.90 8.94
N ALA A 138 11.80 1.00 8.12
CA ALA A 138 12.95 0.18 8.46
C ALA A 138 14.22 1.03 8.66
N VAL A 139 14.47 1.99 7.75
CA VAL A 139 15.58 2.95 7.89
C VAL A 139 15.42 3.79 9.16
N TYR A 140 14.20 4.24 9.47
CA TYR A 140 13.93 4.95 10.72
C TYR A 140 14.30 4.08 11.93
N ASN A 141 13.84 2.84 11.97
CA ASN A 141 14.12 1.94 13.10
C ASN A 141 15.61 1.63 13.25
N THR A 142 16.33 1.38 12.16
CA THR A 142 17.77 1.08 12.23
C THR A 142 18.59 2.28 12.72
N ARG A 143 18.21 3.50 12.33
CA ARG A 143 18.97 4.71 12.70
C ARG A 143 18.61 5.26 14.07
N TYR A 144 17.34 5.14 14.48
CA TYR A 144 16.85 5.87 15.67
C TYR A 144 16.45 4.96 16.84
N SER A 145 16.15 3.67 16.61
CA SER A 145 15.83 2.73 17.69
C SER A 145 17.06 2.30 18.51
N LYS A 146 18.27 2.38 17.95
CA LYS A 146 19.51 2.07 18.68
C LYS A 146 19.79 3.05 19.84
N ASN A 147 19.24 4.26 19.77
CA ASN A 147 19.44 5.28 20.80
C ASN A 147 18.48 5.17 22.02
N LEU A 148 17.58 4.18 22.02
CA LEU A 148 16.66 3.94 23.13
C LEU A 148 17.07 2.75 24.03
N ARG A 149 18.24 2.16 23.77
CA ARG A 149 18.82 1.08 24.59
C ARG A 149 20.03 1.57 25.39
N VAL A 150 19.92 2.70 26.03
CA VAL A 150 20.86 3.10 27.09
C VAL A 150 20.09 3.37 28.37
#